data_2fafde78100495d147670dfeb0e2a8d4
#
_entry.id   2fafde78100495d147670dfeb0e2a8d4
#
_cell.length_a   1.000
_cell.length_b   1.000
_cell.length_c   1.000
_cell.angle_alpha   90.00
_cell.angle_beta   90.00
_cell.angle_gamma   90.00
#
_symmetry.space_group_name_H-M   'P 1'
#
loop_
_entity.id
_entity.type
_entity.pdbx_description
1 polymer ?
#
loop_
_entity_poly.entity_id
_entity_poly.type
_entity_poly.pdbx_seq_one_letter_code
_entity_poly.pdbx_strand_id
1 'polypeptide(L)'
;MRRLTVSCIEGLEPEAARYELTDPAVPGLQLRVEPTGAKSWILRYYWRGRRVRLSLGTYPEVSQRGAHEAASHARKLLEDGIDPRRAERPSAKRRLTSMPTDGSAAPANRHSIENLADEFMRLHIRGAQKRKRPEYVKRVLDVDVLPMWKGRDARTIKPREVVELLDGIVQRGSRVMANRVAGLLSQMFRFGVHRDLVEASPVQLLYRPGGRERPKDRTLTDTEIKALLANLDESLRSPRMASGLRILLLTGQRRGELALARWRDIDFEARTWTIPAAHSKTGIAHLLPLSPAAAQEFERLKRIADGSSHVMPTEDGDESSDPKLITRVVARNLKSLAELGVRAFTPHDLRRTCRTGLAKLGVADAVAERVLNHAAPGIAGVYNKHDYLDEMRLALDKWAAHLSGMENSGS
;
A
#
# COMPACT_ATOMS: atom_id res chain seq x y z
N MET A 1 19.81 29.07 -8.13
CA MET A 1 18.74 29.54 -7.21
C MET A 1 18.93 28.86 -5.86
N ARG A 2 19.07 29.62 -4.78
CA ARG A 2 19.20 29.05 -3.42
C ARG A 2 17.86 28.44 -2.98
N ARG A 3 17.89 27.21 -2.46
CA ARG A 3 16.72 26.61 -1.79
C ARG A 3 16.35 27.46 -0.57
N LEU A 4 15.06 27.79 -0.44
CA LEU A 4 14.54 28.40 0.80
C LEU A 4 14.48 27.30 1.87
N THR A 5 15.52 27.19 2.70
CA THR A 5 15.53 26.34 3.90
C THR A 5 15.06 27.15 5.10
N VAL A 6 14.62 26.48 6.16
CA VAL A 6 14.22 27.16 7.42
C VAL A 6 15.31 28.10 7.91
N SER A 7 16.55 27.64 7.96
CA SER A 7 17.70 28.48 8.33
C SER A 7 17.91 29.69 7.38
N CYS A 8 17.66 29.50 6.07
CA CYS A 8 17.70 30.62 5.12
C CYS A 8 16.59 31.64 5.40
N ILE A 9 15.36 31.17 5.67
CA ILE A 9 14.20 32.03 5.95
C ILE A 9 14.40 32.83 7.23
N GLU A 10 14.95 32.20 8.28
CA GLU A 10 15.21 32.86 9.56
C GLU A 10 16.29 33.94 9.43
N GLY A 11 17.32 33.70 8.64
CA GLY A 11 18.42 34.63 8.39
C GLY A 11 18.12 35.76 7.41
N LEU A 12 16.88 35.88 6.87
CA LEU A 12 16.51 36.99 6.00
C LEU A 12 16.26 38.25 6.81
N GLU A 13 17.01 39.31 6.50
CA GLU A 13 16.85 40.63 7.13
C GLU A 13 15.91 41.51 6.28
N PRO A 14 15.16 42.44 6.93
CA PRO A 14 14.33 43.40 6.22
C PRO A 14 15.21 44.43 5.49
N GLU A 15 14.75 44.79 4.28
CA GLU A 15 15.35 45.84 3.48
C GLU A 15 14.48 47.11 3.49
N ALA A 16 14.99 48.23 2.98
CA ALA A 16 14.25 49.48 2.89
C ALA A 16 12.96 49.39 2.04
N ALA A 17 12.94 48.46 1.08
CA ALA A 17 11.78 48.13 0.28
C ALA A 17 11.43 46.64 0.46
N ARG A 18 10.13 46.28 0.40
CA ARG A 18 9.71 44.88 0.42
C ARG A 18 10.30 44.11 -0.77
N TYR A 19 10.71 42.89 -0.54
CA TYR A 19 11.18 41.99 -1.58
C TYR A 19 10.53 40.59 -1.50
N GLU A 20 10.67 39.82 -2.56
CA GLU A 20 10.05 38.51 -2.69
C GLU A 20 11.08 37.51 -3.20
N LEU A 21 11.17 36.37 -2.53
CA LEU A 21 12.03 35.25 -2.90
C LEU A 21 11.17 34.10 -3.44
N THR A 22 11.51 33.62 -4.62
CA THR A 22 10.79 32.48 -5.22
C THR A 22 11.29 31.18 -4.65
N ASP A 23 10.37 30.31 -4.21
CA ASP A 23 10.71 28.96 -3.82
C ASP A 23 10.86 28.06 -5.06
N PRO A 24 12.06 27.51 -5.32
CA PRO A 24 12.29 26.68 -6.50
C PRO A 24 11.59 25.31 -6.41
N ALA A 25 11.16 24.88 -5.23
CA ALA A 25 10.51 23.58 -5.04
C ALA A 25 9.03 23.58 -5.46
N VAL A 26 8.37 24.75 -5.40
CA VAL A 26 6.94 24.86 -5.75
C VAL A 26 6.73 26.02 -6.71
N PRO A 27 6.43 25.78 -7.99
CA PRO A 27 6.23 26.82 -8.99
C PRO A 27 5.18 27.85 -8.56
N GLY A 28 5.55 29.13 -8.59
CA GLY A 28 4.70 30.24 -8.22
C GLY A 28 4.63 30.56 -6.72
N LEU A 29 5.20 29.72 -5.84
CA LEU A 29 5.31 30.02 -4.41
C LEU A 29 6.44 31.01 -4.17
N GLN A 30 6.17 32.01 -3.35
CA GLN A 30 7.12 33.07 -2.98
C GLN A 30 7.01 33.39 -1.48
N LEU A 31 8.15 33.70 -0.88
CA LEU A 31 8.22 34.32 0.44
C LEU A 31 8.43 35.80 0.27
N ARG A 32 7.53 36.60 0.82
CA ARG A 32 7.62 38.07 0.87
C ARG A 32 8.19 38.48 2.22
N VAL A 33 9.15 39.38 2.20
CA VAL A 33 9.71 40.04 3.37
C VAL A 33 9.34 41.53 3.31
N GLU A 34 8.64 42.00 4.33
CA GLU A 34 8.26 43.41 4.45
C GLU A 34 9.38 44.22 5.16
N PRO A 35 9.45 45.55 4.97
CA PRO A 35 10.42 46.39 5.68
C PRO A 35 10.32 46.34 7.21
N THR A 36 9.18 45.89 7.74
CA THR A 36 8.94 45.65 9.15
C THR A 36 9.55 44.33 9.67
N GLY A 37 10.14 43.50 8.79
CA GLY A 37 10.63 42.18 9.09
C GLY A 37 9.56 41.09 9.03
N ALA A 38 8.29 41.44 8.81
CA ALA A 38 7.23 40.46 8.66
C ALA A 38 7.42 39.63 7.38
N LYS A 39 7.32 38.30 7.50
CA LYS A 39 7.49 37.34 6.39
C LYS A 39 6.17 36.68 6.08
N SER A 40 5.76 36.61 4.79
CA SER A 40 4.49 35.99 4.38
C SER A 40 4.61 35.17 3.11
N TRP A 41 3.88 34.06 3.06
CA TRP A 41 3.83 33.17 1.92
C TRP A 41 2.77 33.60 0.90
N ILE A 42 3.13 33.64 -0.37
CA ILE A 42 2.27 34.05 -1.47
C ILE A 42 2.39 33.04 -2.60
N LEU A 43 1.25 32.60 -3.15
CA LEU A 43 1.19 31.83 -4.39
C LEU A 43 0.75 32.74 -5.54
N ARG A 44 1.54 32.75 -6.62
CA ARG A 44 1.18 33.42 -7.88
C ARG A 44 0.76 32.37 -8.91
N TYR A 45 -0.38 32.60 -9.56
CA TYR A 45 -0.91 31.75 -10.61
C TYR A 45 -1.72 32.54 -11.63
N TYR A 46 -2.06 31.92 -12.74
CA TYR A 46 -2.94 32.50 -13.75
C TYR A 46 -4.35 31.90 -13.60
N TRP A 47 -5.36 32.76 -13.62
CA TRP A 47 -6.77 32.38 -13.62
C TRP A 47 -7.50 33.11 -14.72
N ARG A 48 -8.06 32.37 -15.68
CA ARG A 48 -8.75 32.94 -16.85
C ARG A 48 -7.95 34.07 -17.54
N GLY A 49 -6.67 33.81 -17.80
CA GLY A 49 -5.76 34.73 -18.45
C GLY A 49 -5.25 35.90 -17.58
N ARG A 50 -5.69 36.03 -16.33
CA ARG A 50 -5.26 37.12 -15.42
C ARG A 50 -4.29 36.55 -14.35
N ARG A 51 -3.27 37.34 -14.07
CA ARG A 51 -2.32 37.04 -13.00
C ARG A 51 -2.94 37.29 -11.63
N VAL A 52 -2.93 36.29 -10.77
CA VAL A 52 -3.57 36.31 -9.45
C VAL A 52 -2.53 36.07 -8.36
N ARG A 53 -2.74 36.67 -7.19
CA ARG A 53 -1.98 36.43 -5.97
C ARG A 53 -2.92 35.87 -4.92
N LEU A 54 -2.46 34.77 -4.24
CA LEU A 54 -3.12 34.18 -3.10
C LEU A 54 -2.16 34.24 -1.91
N SER A 55 -2.54 34.89 -0.84
CA SER A 55 -1.78 34.83 0.42
C SER A 55 -2.05 33.49 1.11
N LEU A 56 -1.00 32.78 1.49
CA LEU A 56 -1.10 31.46 2.16
C LEU A 56 -0.93 31.55 3.68
N GLY A 57 -0.41 32.71 4.18
CA GLY A 57 -0.23 32.98 5.62
C GLY A 57 1.13 33.58 5.95
N THR A 58 1.34 33.89 7.23
CA THR A 58 2.57 34.53 7.75
C THR A 58 3.52 33.49 8.33
N TYR A 59 4.81 33.70 8.17
CA TYR A 59 5.84 32.94 8.84
C TYR A 59 6.14 33.59 10.21
N PRO A 60 6.30 32.82 11.33
CA PRO A 60 6.39 31.36 11.39
C PRO A 60 5.05 30.62 11.60
N GLU A 61 3.91 31.28 11.70
CA GLU A 61 2.59 30.66 11.86
C GLU A 61 2.32 29.60 10.77
N VAL A 62 2.69 29.92 9.53
CA VAL A 62 2.73 28.96 8.42
C VAL A 62 4.19 28.62 8.15
N SER A 63 4.60 27.41 8.53
CA SER A 63 5.94 26.89 8.26
C SER A 63 6.17 26.72 6.74
N GLN A 64 7.41 26.60 6.31
CA GLN A 64 7.77 26.31 4.91
C GLN A 64 6.99 25.09 4.37
N ARG A 65 6.92 24.04 5.14
CA ARG A 65 6.18 22.82 4.78
C ARG A 65 4.68 23.10 4.65
N GLY A 66 4.11 23.85 5.57
CA GLY A 66 2.70 24.26 5.50
C GLY A 66 2.38 25.11 4.27
N ALA A 67 3.32 25.99 3.88
CA ALA A 67 3.20 26.77 2.65
C ALA A 67 3.27 25.89 1.38
N HIS A 68 4.13 24.87 1.35
CA HIS A 68 4.20 23.90 0.25
C HIS A 68 2.90 23.10 0.13
N GLU A 69 2.35 22.63 1.26
CA GLU A 69 1.09 21.90 1.28
C GLU A 69 -0.09 22.77 0.81
N ALA A 70 -0.16 24.02 1.29
CA ALA A 70 -1.19 24.97 0.90
C ALA A 70 -1.09 25.36 -0.60
N ALA A 71 0.11 25.54 -1.11
CA ALA A 71 0.34 25.84 -2.52
C ALA A 71 -0.01 24.66 -3.43
N SER A 72 0.33 23.44 -3.01
CA SER A 72 -0.02 22.19 -3.72
C SER A 72 -1.54 21.98 -3.76
N HIS A 73 -2.23 22.24 -2.65
CA HIS A 73 -3.69 22.18 -2.60
C HIS A 73 -4.34 23.22 -3.53
N ALA A 74 -3.84 24.47 -3.50
CA ALA A 74 -4.34 25.53 -4.38
C ALA A 74 -4.14 25.19 -5.87
N ARG A 75 -3.03 24.55 -6.22
CA ARG A 75 -2.77 24.09 -7.61
C ARG A 75 -3.72 22.99 -8.04
N LYS A 76 -4.02 22.06 -7.16
CA LYS A 76 -5.00 21.01 -7.46
C LYS A 76 -6.39 21.59 -7.72
N LEU A 77 -6.80 22.60 -6.96
CA LEU A 77 -8.05 23.30 -7.23
C LEU A 77 -8.06 23.99 -8.61
N LEU A 78 -6.91 24.55 -9.04
CA LEU A 78 -6.77 25.12 -10.37
C LEU A 78 -6.88 24.07 -11.48
N GLU A 79 -6.30 22.89 -11.29
CA GLU A 79 -6.42 21.74 -12.21
C GLU A 79 -7.88 21.27 -12.30
N ASP A 80 -8.62 21.31 -11.19
CA ASP A 80 -10.04 20.97 -11.10
C ASP A 80 -10.95 22.12 -11.62
N GLY A 81 -10.37 23.22 -12.18
CA GLY A 81 -11.13 24.36 -12.70
C GLY A 81 -11.77 25.25 -11.63
N ILE A 82 -11.29 25.20 -10.40
CA ILE A 82 -11.79 25.96 -9.25
C ILE A 82 -10.79 27.05 -8.87
N ASP A 83 -11.27 28.31 -8.75
CA ASP A 83 -10.43 29.43 -8.26
C ASP A 83 -10.13 29.25 -6.76
N PRO A 84 -8.86 29.07 -6.34
CA PRO A 84 -8.49 28.88 -4.94
C PRO A 84 -8.91 30.03 -4.00
N ARG A 85 -9.18 31.21 -4.52
CA ARG A 85 -9.70 32.35 -3.74
C ARG A 85 -11.16 32.18 -3.33
N ARG A 86 -11.92 31.34 -4.06
CA ARG A 86 -13.34 31.05 -3.82
C ARG A 86 -13.54 29.75 -3.06
N ALA A 87 -12.52 28.86 -3.03
CA ALA A 87 -12.53 27.72 -2.17
C ALA A 87 -12.45 28.22 -0.73
N GLU A 88 -13.37 27.78 0.13
CA GLU A 88 -13.34 28.11 1.56
C GLU A 88 -11.94 27.79 2.11
N ARG A 89 -11.23 28.83 2.55
CA ARG A 89 -9.99 28.65 3.29
C ARG A 89 -10.34 27.86 4.53
N PRO A 90 -9.62 26.77 4.85
CA PRO A 90 -9.64 26.26 6.20
C PRO A 90 -9.05 27.38 7.08
N SER A 91 -9.94 28.21 7.62
CA SER A 91 -9.53 29.30 8.50
C SER A 91 -9.04 28.68 9.81
N ALA A 92 -7.78 28.98 10.16
CA ALA A 92 -7.19 28.71 11.47
C ALA A 92 -7.89 29.46 12.63
N LYS A 93 -9.05 30.07 12.37
CA LYS A 93 -9.89 30.73 13.38
C LYS A 93 -11.36 30.60 12.97
N ARG A 94 -11.93 29.41 13.04
CA ARG A 94 -13.39 29.29 13.23
C ARG A 94 -13.62 28.99 14.71
N ARG A 95 -13.90 30.07 15.47
CA ARG A 95 -14.60 29.98 16.74
C ARG A 95 -15.80 29.06 16.61
N LEU A 96 -15.87 28.10 17.52
CA LEU A 96 -17.08 27.33 17.78
C LEU A 96 -18.27 28.28 18.03
N THR A 97 -19.10 28.47 17.04
CA THR A 97 -20.48 28.91 17.27
C THR A 97 -21.35 28.17 16.26
N SER A 98 -22.27 27.38 16.83
CA SER A 98 -23.44 26.75 16.23
C SER A 98 -23.23 25.67 15.15
N MET A 99 -23.13 24.41 15.60
CA MET A 99 -23.69 23.28 14.87
C MET A 99 -25.18 23.15 15.23
N PRO A 100 -26.04 22.71 14.28
CA PRO A 100 -27.42 22.39 14.59
C PRO A 100 -27.46 21.24 15.60
N THR A 101 -28.14 21.44 16.71
CA THR A 101 -28.52 20.38 17.64
C THR A 101 -29.57 19.52 16.97
N ASP A 102 -29.20 18.32 16.55
CA ASP A 102 -30.16 17.23 16.44
C ASP A 102 -29.85 16.22 17.53
N GLY A 103 -30.92 15.82 18.23
CA GLY A 103 -30.88 15.35 19.59
C GLY A 103 -30.24 14.00 19.84
N SER A 104 -29.86 13.85 21.10
CA SER A 104 -29.64 12.60 21.82
C SER A 104 -28.32 11.86 21.60
N ALA A 105 -27.23 12.42 22.17
CA ALA A 105 -26.19 11.66 22.88
C ALA A 105 -25.43 12.63 23.78
N ALA A 106 -25.08 12.24 25.02
CA ALA A 106 -24.28 13.02 25.95
C ALA A 106 -23.01 13.54 25.26
N PRO A 107 -22.46 14.71 25.63
CA PRO A 107 -21.31 15.29 24.95
C PRO A 107 -20.16 14.28 25.00
N ALA A 108 -19.87 13.67 23.87
CA ALA A 108 -18.75 12.75 23.73
C ALA A 108 -17.49 13.52 24.18
N ASN A 109 -16.80 13.02 25.18
CA ASN A 109 -15.58 13.63 25.70
C ASN A 109 -14.60 13.78 24.53
N ARG A 110 -14.35 15.03 24.08
CA ARG A 110 -13.48 15.34 22.93
C ARG A 110 -12.12 14.66 23.02
N HIS A 111 -11.66 14.41 24.23
CA HIS A 111 -10.37 13.80 24.51
C HIS A 111 -10.46 12.29 24.79
N SER A 112 -11.63 11.66 24.60
CA SER A 112 -11.74 10.23 24.79
C SER A 112 -10.92 9.46 23.74
N ILE A 113 -10.46 8.26 24.11
CA ILE A 113 -9.70 7.39 23.21
C ILE A 113 -10.52 6.98 21.99
N GLU A 114 -11.83 6.83 22.15
CA GLU A 114 -12.77 6.53 21.06
C GLU A 114 -12.81 7.68 20.06
N ASN A 115 -12.94 8.93 20.55
CA ASN A 115 -12.94 10.08 19.66
C ASN A 115 -11.60 10.24 18.91
N LEU A 116 -10.48 10.02 19.59
CA LEU A 116 -9.17 10.03 18.96
C LEU A 116 -9.08 8.96 17.85
N ALA A 117 -9.58 7.75 18.11
CA ALA A 117 -9.58 6.66 17.14
C ALA A 117 -10.51 6.96 15.95
N ASP A 118 -11.69 7.51 16.19
CA ASP A 118 -12.66 7.85 15.15
C ASP A 118 -12.17 8.99 14.25
N GLU A 119 -11.62 10.06 14.83
CA GLU A 119 -11.02 11.13 14.05
C GLU A 119 -9.80 10.65 13.25
N PHE A 120 -8.96 9.83 13.85
CA PHE A 120 -7.83 9.20 13.16
C PHE A 120 -8.29 8.34 11.99
N MET A 121 -9.31 7.50 12.17
CA MET A 121 -9.89 6.70 11.11
C MET A 121 -10.49 7.56 10.00
N ARG A 122 -11.28 8.57 10.35
CA ARG A 122 -11.99 9.42 9.40
C ARG A 122 -11.04 10.31 8.60
N LEU A 123 -10.14 11.02 9.28
CA LEU A 123 -9.33 12.08 8.68
C LEU A 123 -7.98 11.59 8.17
N HIS A 124 -7.37 10.62 8.84
CA HIS A 124 -6.03 10.14 8.47
C HIS A 124 -6.08 8.87 7.64
N ILE A 125 -6.78 7.84 8.08
CA ILE A 125 -6.79 6.54 7.40
C ILE A 125 -7.63 6.55 6.13
N ARG A 126 -8.88 7.06 6.19
CA ARG A 126 -9.81 7.13 5.05
C ARG A 126 -9.58 8.39 4.20
N GLY A 127 -9.19 9.50 4.84
CA GLY A 127 -8.97 10.78 4.19
C GLY A 127 -7.58 10.90 3.57
N ALA A 128 -6.60 11.35 4.36
CA ALA A 128 -5.27 11.71 3.85
C ALA A 128 -4.46 10.55 3.26
N GLN A 129 -4.50 9.37 3.88
CA GLN A 129 -3.71 8.22 3.42
C GLN A 129 -4.40 7.32 2.39
N LYS A 130 -5.73 7.40 2.25
CA LYS A 130 -6.54 6.54 1.36
C LYS A 130 -6.09 5.07 1.40
N ARG A 131 -5.89 4.53 2.61
CA ARG A 131 -5.36 3.17 2.77
C ARG A 131 -6.28 2.15 2.07
N LYS A 132 -5.71 1.23 1.35
CA LYS A 132 -6.44 0.16 0.62
C LYS A 132 -7.30 -0.74 1.52
N ARG A 133 -7.09 -0.71 2.85
CA ARG A 133 -7.82 -1.55 3.82
C ARG A 133 -8.08 -0.82 5.13
N PRO A 134 -8.90 0.24 5.13
CA PRO A 134 -9.25 0.96 6.36
C PRO A 134 -9.95 0.04 7.38
N GLU A 135 -10.74 -0.93 6.93
CA GLU A 135 -11.46 -1.89 7.78
C GLU A 135 -10.51 -2.78 8.61
N TYR A 136 -9.32 -3.08 8.07
CA TYR A 136 -8.30 -3.79 8.86
C TYR A 136 -7.79 -2.93 10.03
N VAL A 137 -7.54 -1.64 9.79
CA VAL A 137 -7.11 -0.71 10.84
C VAL A 137 -8.19 -0.57 11.90
N LYS A 138 -9.45 -0.38 11.47
CA LYS A 138 -10.60 -0.33 12.36
C LYS A 138 -10.69 -1.57 13.23
N ARG A 139 -10.63 -2.76 12.63
CA ARG A 139 -10.66 -4.03 13.38
C ARG A 139 -9.54 -4.12 14.42
N VAL A 140 -8.31 -3.69 14.09
CA VAL A 140 -7.18 -3.69 15.03
C VAL A 140 -7.47 -2.76 16.21
N LEU A 141 -8.00 -1.58 15.96
CA LEU A 141 -8.39 -0.65 17.02
C LEU A 141 -9.51 -1.24 17.90
N ASP A 142 -10.56 -1.78 17.29
CA ASP A 142 -11.73 -2.32 17.99
C ASP A 142 -11.40 -3.56 18.84
N VAL A 143 -10.48 -4.41 18.38
CA VAL A 143 -10.18 -5.69 19.04
C VAL A 143 -8.99 -5.61 20.00
N ASP A 144 -7.95 -4.87 19.61
CA ASP A 144 -6.68 -4.89 20.33
C ASP A 144 -6.44 -3.65 21.19
N VAL A 145 -7.05 -2.50 20.88
CA VAL A 145 -6.73 -1.21 21.51
C VAL A 145 -7.89 -0.71 22.39
N LEU A 146 -9.03 -0.46 21.77
CA LEU A 146 -10.17 0.18 22.45
C LEU A 146 -10.69 -0.59 23.67
N PRO A 147 -10.75 -1.93 23.70
CA PRO A 147 -11.25 -2.64 24.87
C PRO A 147 -10.46 -2.33 26.15
N MET A 148 -9.16 -2.08 26.05
CA MET A 148 -8.32 -1.79 27.21
C MET A 148 -8.49 -0.38 27.77
N TRP A 149 -8.85 0.58 26.93
CA TRP A 149 -8.91 1.99 27.29
C TRP A 149 -10.29 2.63 27.08
N LYS A 150 -11.32 1.83 26.89
CA LYS A 150 -12.68 2.29 26.63
C LYS A 150 -13.15 3.30 27.69
N GLY A 151 -13.70 4.43 27.22
CA GLY A 151 -14.21 5.50 28.08
C GLY A 151 -13.15 6.38 28.72
N ARG A 152 -11.85 6.11 28.51
CA ARG A 152 -10.78 6.88 29.10
C ARG A 152 -10.44 8.13 28.30
N ASP A 153 -9.91 9.13 28.99
CA ASP A 153 -9.29 10.29 28.37
C ASP A 153 -7.92 9.89 27.80
N ALA A 154 -7.72 10.09 26.50
CA ALA A 154 -6.50 9.73 25.78
C ALA A 154 -5.25 10.45 26.34
N ARG A 155 -5.41 11.63 26.95
CA ARG A 155 -4.33 12.39 27.60
C ARG A 155 -3.79 11.71 28.85
N THR A 156 -4.58 10.85 29.48
CA THR A 156 -4.19 10.15 30.72
C THR A 156 -3.46 8.84 30.48
N ILE A 157 -3.39 8.37 29.23
CA ILE A 157 -2.74 7.10 28.88
C ILE A 157 -1.23 7.27 28.98
N LYS A 158 -0.62 6.43 29.83
CA LYS A 158 0.82 6.49 30.12
C LYS A 158 1.61 5.48 29.26
N PRO A 159 2.91 5.73 29.00
CA PRO A 159 3.77 4.79 28.27
C PRO A 159 3.74 3.36 28.82
N ARG A 160 3.69 3.19 30.14
CA ARG A 160 3.59 1.88 30.79
C ARG A 160 2.37 1.09 30.33
N GLU A 161 1.23 1.73 30.19
CA GLU A 161 -0.01 1.07 29.79
C GLU A 161 0.01 0.65 28.31
N VAL A 162 0.74 1.40 27.46
CA VAL A 162 1.01 0.98 26.08
C VAL A 162 1.87 -0.27 26.06
N VAL A 163 2.88 -0.37 26.92
CA VAL A 163 3.74 -1.55 27.05
C VAL A 163 2.90 -2.75 27.52
N GLU A 164 2.07 -2.59 28.55
CA GLU A 164 1.18 -3.65 29.07
C GLU A 164 0.22 -4.18 28.01
N LEU A 165 -0.37 -3.30 27.19
CA LEU A 165 -1.21 -3.70 26.05
C LEU A 165 -0.42 -4.53 25.04
N LEU A 166 0.78 -4.09 24.66
CA LEU A 166 1.60 -4.76 23.66
C LEU A 166 2.14 -6.09 24.16
N ASP A 167 2.54 -6.17 25.44
CA ASP A 167 2.98 -7.42 26.08
C ASP A 167 1.85 -8.42 26.14
N GLY A 168 0.62 -8.02 26.45
CA GLY A 168 -0.57 -8.89 26.36
C GLY A 168 -0.78 -9.48 24.96
N ILE A 169 -0.49 -8.71 23.90
CA ILE A 169 -0.56 -9.23 22.53
C ILE A 169 0.58 -10.22 22.25
N VAL A 170 1.77 -9.99 22.79
CA VAL A 170 2.91 -10.92 22.67
C VAL A 170 2.63 -12.23 23.40
N GLN A 171 2.11 -12.16 24.64
CA GLN A 171 1.80 -13.32 25.48
C GLN A 171 0.78 -14.27 24.83
N ARG A 172 -0.21 -13.74 24.10
CA ARG A 172 -1.13 -14.59 23.31
C ARG A 172 -0.52 -15.14 22.01
N GLY A 173 0.81 -15.06 21.82
CA GLY A 173 1.55 -15.61 20.68
C GLY A 173 1.56 -14.73 19.42
N SER A 174 1.03 -13.51 19.47
CA SER A 174 0.85 -12.66 18.29
C SER A 174 1.94 -11.57 18.13
N ARG A 175 3.23 -11.98 18.18
CA ARG A 175 4.40 -11.06 18.15
C ARG A 175 4.40 -10.05 17.01
N VAL A 176 4.10 -10.50 15.79
CA VAL A 176 4.01 -9.61 14.60
C VAL A 176 2.86 -8.61 14.74
N MET A 177 1.74 -9.04 15.34
CA MET A 177 0.61 -8.15 15.60
C MET A 177 0.97 -7.08 16.63
N ALA A 178 1.70 -7.43 17.70
CA ALA A 178 2.19 -6.45 18.66
C ALA A 178 3.02 -5.34 18.01
N ASN A 179 3.95 -5.68 17.09
CA ASN A 179 4.71 -4.68 16.35
C ASN A 179 3.81 -3.79 15.47
N ARG A 180 2.77 -4.36 14.85
CA ARG A 180 1.81 -3.60 14.01
C ARG A 180 0.95 -2.67 14.85
N VAL A 181 0.48 -3.14 15.99
CA VAL A 181 -0.30 -2.33 16.95
C VAL A 181 0.56 -1.19 17.49
N ALA A 182 1.81 -1.45 17.86
CA ALA A 182 2.76 -0.40 18.29
C ALA A 182 2.92 0.69 17.22
N GLY A 183 3.13 0.29 15.96
CA GLY A 183 3.21 1.23 14.84
C GLY A 183 1.92 2.01 14.58
N LEU A 184 0.77 1.38 14.77
CA LEU A 184 -0.54 2.02 14.62
C LEU A 184 -0.80 3.03 15.74
N LEU A 185 -0.54 2.66 16.99
CA LEU A 185 -0.64 3.55 18.16
C LEU A 185 0.26 4.77 18.01
N SER A 186 1.51 4.59 17.58
CA SER A 186 2.42 5.71 17.30
C SER A 186 1.85 6.67 16.27
N GLN A 187 1.22 6.16 15.19
CA GLN A 187 0.57 7.00 14.19
C GLN A 187 -0.66 7.72 14.75
N MET A 188 -1.50 7.02 15.51
CA MET A 188 -2.73 7.56 16.07
C MET A 188 -2.46 8.66 17.10
N PHE A 189 -1.56 8.43 18.06
CA PHE A 189 -1.21 9.44 19.06
C PHE A 189 -0.45 10.64 18.46
N ARG A 190 0.41 10.42 17.47
CA ARG A 190 1.03 11.53 16.73
C ARG A 190 -0.01 12.37 15.98
N PHE A 191 -1.00 11.74 15.36
CA PHE A 191 -2.13 12.44 14.78
C PHE A 191 -2.90 13.23 15.84
N GLY A 192 -3.11 12.67 17.03
CA GLY A 192 -3.76 13.33 18.16
C GLY A 192 -2.99 14.58 18.65
N VAL A 193 -1.66 14.51 18.72
CA VAL A 193 -0.81 15.68 19.05
C VAL A 193 -0.97 16.79 18.02
N HIS A 194 -0.95 16.48 16.73
CA HIS A 194 -1.15 17.48 15.67
C HIS A 194 -2.56 18.09 15.65
N ARG A 195 -3.49 17.57 16.41
CA ARG A 195 -4.90 18.01 16.49
C ARG A 195 -5.30 18.55 17.87
N ASP A 196 -4.35 18.72 18.78
CA ASP A 196 -4.57 19.15 20.17
C ASP A 196 -5.59 18.25 20.92
N LEU A 197 -5.67 16.97 20.53
CA LEU A 197 -6.46 15.96 21.23
C LEU A 197 -5.69 15.35 22.38
N VAL A 198 -4.37 15.30 22.28
CA VAL A 198 -3.43 14.89 23.33
C VAL A 198 -2.20 15.82 23.30
N GLU A 199 -1.63 16.10 24.47
CA GLU A 199 -0.45 16.98 24.59
C GLU A 199 0.82 16.31 24.09
N ALA A 200 1.00 15.03 24.38
CA ALA A 200 2.16 14.24 23.99
C ALA A 200 1.75 12.80 23.63
N SER A 201 2.57 12.16 22.80
CA SER A 201 2.37 10.75 22.48
C SER A 201 2.95 9.86 23.59
N PRO A 202 2.16 8.92 24.17
CA PRO A 202 2.70 7.91 25.09
C PRO A 202 3.59 6.88 24.38
N VAL A 203 3.66 6.92 23.05
CA VAL A 203 4.46 6.02 22.20
C VAL A 203 5.65 6.78 21.62
N GLN A 204 6.49 7.35 22.46
CA GLN A 204 7.63 8.17 22.01
C GLN A 204 8.79 7.34 21.46
N LEU A 205 9.06 6.19 22.06
CA LEU A 205 10.11 5.27 21.64
C LEU A 205 9.47 3.98 21.12
N LEU A 206 9.49 3.81 19.81
CA LEU A 206 9.08 2.57 19.17
C LEU A 206 10.13 1.49 19.42
N TYR A 207 10.03 0.78 20.53
CA TYR A 207 10.65 -0.52 20.59
C TYR A 207 9.72 -1.54 19.90
N ARG A 208 10.29 -2.63 19.39
CA ARG A 208 9.52 -3.71 18.76
C ARG A 208 9.16 -4.77 19.79
N PRO A 209 7.96 -4.71 20.40
CA PRO A 209 7.60 -5.64 21.49
C PRO A 209 7.61 -7.11 21.04
N GLY A 210 7.27 -7.37 19.79
CA GLY A 210 7.38 -8.70 19.17
C GLY A 210 8.79 -9.10 18.73
N GLY A 211 9.79 -8.23 18.95
CA GLY A 211 11.16 -8.43 18.48
C GLY A 211 11.32 -8.24 16.97
N ARG A 212 12.50 -8.62 16.46
CA ARG A 212 12.81 -8.54 15.02
C ARG A 212 12.00 -9.60 14.25
N GLU A 213 11.25 -9.14 13.26
CA GLU A 213 10.55 -10.03 12.34
C GLU A 213 11.58 -10.64 11.36
N ARG A 214 11.63 -11.97 11.32
CA ARG A 214 12.43 -12.66 10.29
C ARG A 214 11.57 -12.78 9.03
N PRO A 215 12.06 -12.36 7.86
CA PRO A 215 11.39 -12.63 6.61
C PRO A 215 11.19 -14.15 6.46
N LYS A 216 10.04 -14.55 5.96
CA LYS A 216 9.89 -15.95 5.54
C LYS A 216 10.75 -16.16 4.30
N ASP A 217 11.55 -17.20 4.29
CA ASP A 217 12.49 -17.56 3.22
C ASP A 217 12.11 -18.89 2.53
N ARG A 218 10.92 -19.42 2.83
CA ARG A 218 10.43 -20.68 2.30
C ARG A 218 10.35 -20.65 0.76
N THR A 219 11.09 -21.56 0.13
CA THR A 219 10.97 -21.96 -1.28
C THR A 219 10.77 -23.47 -1.35
N LEU A 220 10.04 -23.97 -2.33
CA LEU A 220 9.88 -25.39 -2.56
C LEU A 220 11.16 -25.93 -3.17
N THR A 221 11.57 -27.13 -2.73
CA THR A 221 12.66 -27.90 -3.37
C THR A 221 12.17 -28.54 -4.67
N ASP A 222 13.08 -28.96 -5.51
CA ASP A 222 12.74 -29.64 -6.77
C ASP A 222 11.93 -30.91 -6.54
N THR A 223 12.24 -31.66 -5.48
CA THR A 223 11.44 -32.84 -5.06
C THR A 223 10.02 -32.44 -4.65
N GLU A 224 9.87 -31.37 -3.87
CA GLU A 224 8.56 -30.88 -3.45
C GLU A 224 7.75 -30.33 -4.65
N ILE A 225 8.40 -29.66 -5.60
CA ILE A 225 7.75 -29.17 -6.83
C ILE A 225 7.22 -30.37 -7.64
N LYS A 226 8.05 -31.39 -7.85
CA LYS A 226 7.65 -32.62 -8.56
C LYS A 226 6.45 -33.28 -7.89
N ALA A 227 6.52 -33.54 -6.60
CA ALA A 227 5.44 -34.14 -5.83
C ALA A 227 4.15 -33.30 -5.88
N LEU A 228 4.29 -31.96 -5.76
CA LEU A 228 3.16 -31.04 -5.85
C LEU A 228 2.49 -31.11 -7.21
N LEU A 229 3.24 -30.94 -8.31
CA LEU A 229 2.68 -30.88 -9.68
C LEU A 229 2.01 -32.20 -10.08
N ALA A 230 2.61 -33.35 -9.75
CA ALA A 230 2.09 -34.66 -10.04
C ALA A 230 0.73 -34.96 -9.35
N ASN A 231 0.53 -34.42 -8.14
CA ASN A 231 -0.62 -34.77 -7.31
C ASN A 231 -1.61 -33.61 -7.08
N LEU A 232 -1.43 -32.47 -7.74
CA LEU A 232 -2.16 -31.25 -7.42
C LEU A 232 -3.67 -31.37 -7.67
N ASP A 233 -4.09 -31.99 -8.77
CA ASP A 233 -5.50 -32.16 -9.12
C ASP A 233 -6.21 -33.08 -8.13
N GLU A 234 -5.59 -34.18 -7.73
CA GLU A 234 -6.13 -35.13 -6.78
C GLU A 234 -6.17 -34.56 -5.36
N SER A 235 -5.06 -33.94 -4.92
CA SER A 235 -4.95 -33.38 -3.56
C SER A 235 -5.94 -32.26 -3.32
N LEU A 236 -6.19 -31.39 -4.30
CA LEU A 236 -7.08 -30.24 -4.12
C LEU A 236 -8.54 -30.56 -4.44
N ARG A 237 -8.82 -31.61 -5.20
CA ARG A 237 -10.16 -31.99 -5.70
C ARG A 237 -10.89 -30.79 -6.37
N SER A 238 -10.13 -29.87 -6.92
CA SER A 238 -10.62 -28.68 -7.59
C SER A 238 -9.70 -28.34 -8.76
N PRO A 239 -10.05 -28.74 -9.99
CA PRO A 239 -9.24 -28.46 -11.19
C PRO A 239 -8.95 -26.97 -11.36
N ARG A 240 -9.89 -26.10 -10.98
CA ARG A 240 -9.72 -24.64 -11.01
C ARG A 240 -8.59 -24.19 -10.06
N MET A 241 -8.57 -24.70 -8.83
CA MET A 241 -7.52 -24.36 -7.85
C MET A 241 -6.17 -24.97 -8.23
N ALA A 242 -6.16 -26.17 -8.80
CA ALA A 242 -4.96 -26.82 -9.30
C ALA A 242 -4.31 -25.98 -10.43
N SER A 243 -5.07 -25.62 -11.46
CA SER A 243 -4.60 -24.72 -12.53
C SER A 243 -4.16 -23.36 -11.99
N GLY A 244 -4.90 -22.80 -11.03
CA GLY A 244 -4.53 -21.54 -10.40
C GLY A 244 -3.17 -21.61 -9.70
N LEU A 245 -2.86 -22.70 -8.99
CA LEU A 245 -1.55 -22.88 -8.35
C LEU A 245 -0.43 -23.13 -9.36
N ARG A 246 -0.69 -23.89 -10.45
CA ARG A 246 0.27 -24.04 -11.55
C ARG A 246 0.59 -22.70 -12.21
N ILE A 247 -0.41 -21.89 -12.50
CA ILE A 247 -0.20 -20.54 -13.05
C ILE A 247 0.64 -19.69 -12.09
N LEU A 248 0.35 -19.70 -10.78
CA LEU A 248 1.15 -18.96 -9.80
C LEU A 248 2.61 -19.43 -9.73
N LEU A 249 2.87 -20.73 -9.87
CA LEU A 249 4.23 -21.27 -9.90
C LEU A 249 4.93 -20.92 -11.23
N LEU A 250 4.27 -21.09 -12.36
CA LEU A 250 4.80 -20.81 -13.69
C LEU A 250 5.13 -19.34 -13.92
N THR A 251 4.30 -18.45 -13.40
CA THR A 251 4.40 -17.00 -13.66
C THR A 251 5.01 -16.20 -12.53
N GLY A 252 5.04 -16.75 -11.32
CA GLY A 252 5.46 -16.02 -10.12
C GLY A 252 4.53 -14.86 -9.73
N GLN A 253 3.32 -14.74 -10.31
CA GLN A 253 2.44 -13.61 -10.02
C GLN A 253 1.76 -13.72 -8.64
N ARG A 254 1.17 -12.63 -8.18
CA ARG A 254 0.50 -12.62 -6.86
C ARG A 254 -0.88 -13.26 -6.99
N ARG A 255 -1.27 -14.05 -5.97
CA ARG A 255 -2.60 -14.67 -5.93
C ARG A 255 -3.76 -13.70 -6.13
N GLY A 256 -3.58 -12.42 -5.67
CA GLY A 256 -4.59 -11.38 -5.84
C GLY A 256 -4.72 -10.89 -7.27
N GLU A 257 -3.63 -10.89 -8.02
CA GLU A 257 -3.61 -10.55 -9.44
C GLU A 257 -4.34 -11.62 -10.25
N LEU A 258 -4.08 -12.90 -9.97
CA LEU A 258 -4.79 -14.02 -10.61
C LEU A 258 -6.28 -14.06 -10.23
N ALA A 259 -6.62 -13.87 -8.95
CA ALA A 259 -8.03 -13.88 -8.52
C ALA A 259 -8.88 -12.79 -9.18
N LEU A 260 -8.27 -11.63 -9.53
CA LEU A 260 -8.92 -10.50 -10.17
C LEU A 260 -8.77 -10.50 -11.70
N ALA A 261 -8.08 -11.48 -12.29
CA ALA A 261 -7.84 -11.56 -13.72
C ALA A 261 -9.14 -11.78 -14.49
N ARG A 262 -9.24 -11.16 -15.67
CA ARG A 262 -10.36 -11.29 -16.59
C ARG A 262 -9.87 -11.85 -17.93
N TRP A 263 -10.72 -12.55 -18.64
CA TRP A 263 -10.36 -13.11 -19.95
C TRP A 263 -9.94 -12.06 -20.96
N ARG A 264 -10.51 -10.86 -20.92
CA ARG A 264 -10.10 -9.73 -21.76
C ARG A 264 -8.66 -9.25 -21.52
N ASP A 265 -8.06 -9.63 -20.39
CA ASP A 265 -6.71 -9.26 -20.00
C ASP A 265 -5.68 -10.33 -20.45
N ILE A 266 -6.16 -11.46 -21.06
CA ILE A 266 -5.35 -12.56 -21.56
C ILE A 266 -5.41 -12.58 -23.09
N ASP A 267 -4.26 -12.38 -23.71
CA ASP A 267 -4.08 -12.57 -25.15
C ASP A 267 -3.43 -13.94 -25.40
N PHE A 268 -4.21 -14.87 -25.95
CA PHE A 268 -3.75 -16.24 -26.22
C PHE A 268 -2.87 -16.31 -27.47
N GLU A 269 -3.08 -15.44 -28.47
CA GLU A 269 -2.28 -15.39 -29.68
C GLU A 269 -0.89 -14.83 -29.40
N ALA A 270 -0.82 -13.65 -28.75
CA ALA A 270 0.43 -13.04 -28.32
C ALA A 270 1.05 -13.77 -27.11
N ARG A 271 0.31 -14.66 -26.45
CA ARG A 271 0.67 -15.29 -25.18
C ARG A 271 1.13 -14.28 -24.15
N THR A 272 0.23 -13.39 -23.79
CA THR A 272 0.48 -12.37 -22.76
C THR A 272 -0.67 -12.24 -21.80
N TRP A 273 -0.35 -11.83 -20.58
CA TRP A 273 -1.32 -11.45 -19.55
C TRP A 273 -1.06 -10.01 -19.13
N THR A 274 -2.02 -9.13 -19.40
CA THR A 274 -1.99 -7.74 -18.92
C THR A 274 -2.60 -7.67 -17.53
N ILE A 275 -1.81 -7.32 -16.52
CA ILE A 275 -2.29 -7.07 -15.16
C ILE A 275 -2.57 -5.57 -15.05
N PRO A 276 -3.86 -5.13 -14.96
CA PRO A 276 -4.20 -3.72 -14.89
C PRO A 276 -3.60 -3.03 -13.65
N ALA A 277 -3.30 -1.74 -13.75
CA ALA A 277 -2.76 -0.93 -12.64
C ALA A 277 -3.62 -1.01 -11.37
N ALA A 278 -4.95 -1.07 -11.53
CA ALA A 278 -5.90 -1.20 -10.42
C ALA A 278 -5.74 -2.52 -9.64
N HIS A 279 -5.33 -3.61 -10.30
CA HIS A 279 -5.12 -4.91 -9.69
C HIS A 279 -3.67 -5.12 -9.23
N SER A 280 -2.74 -4.32 -9.76
CA SER A 280 -1.32 -4.38 -9.40
C SER A 280 -1.06 -3.78 -8.00
N LYS A 281 -0.17 -4.43 -7.24
CA LYS A 281 0.26 -3.89 -5.93
C LYS A 281 1.07 -2.60 -6.09
N THR A 282 1.78 -2.45 -7.19
CA THR A 282 2.61 -1.28 -7.49
C THR A 282 1.80 -0.09 -8.01
N GLY A 283 0.55 -0.31 -8.45
CA GLY A 283 -0.28 0.70 -9.10
C GLY A 283 0.12 0.99 -10.55
N ILE A 284 1.00 0.17 -11.13
CA ILE A 284 1.44 0.26 -12.53
C ILE A 284 0.93 -0.99 -13.26
N ALA A 285 0.41 -0.82 -14.47
CA ALA A 285 0.04 -1.96 -15.32
C ALA A 285 1.28 -2.79 -15.65
N HIS A 286 1.10 -4.11 -15.77
CA HIS A 286 2.18 -5.04 -16.03
C HIS A 286 1.79 -5.99 -17.16
N LEU A 287 2.53 -5.97 -18.24
CA LEU A 287 2.43 -6.92 -19.34
C LEU A 287 3.38 -8.09 -19.05
N LEU A 288 2.82 -9.28 -18.89
CA LEU A 288 3.57 -10.49 -18.58
C LEU A 288 3.47 -11.46 -19.76
N PRO A 289 4.59 -11.93 -20.35
CA PRO A 289 4.55 -13.01 -21.32
C PRO A 289 4.20 -14.33 -20.62
N LEU A 290 3.49 -15.20 -21.34
CA LEU A 290 3.11 -16.52 -20.87
C LEU A 290 3.91 -17.58 -21.63
N SER A 291 4.53 -18.49 -20.88
CA SER A 291 5.08 -19.73 -21.45
C SER A 291 3.96 -20.60 -22.02
N PRO A 292 4.25 -21.52 -22.96
CA PRO A 292 3.23 -22.45 -23.48
C PRO A 292 2.48 -23.19 -22.37
N ALA A 293 3.18 -23.67 -21.35
CA ALA A 293 2.57 -24.33 -20.20
C ALA A 293 1.63 -23.42 -19.39
N ALA A 294 2.00 -22.15 -19.19
CA ALA A 294 1.13 -21.21 -18.51
C ALA A 294 -0.11 -20.88 -19.34
N ALA A 295 0.02 -20.70 -20.66
CA ALA A 295 -1.09 -20.47 -21.57
C ALA A 295 -2.08 -21.67 -21.56
N GLN A 296 -1.58 -22.91 -21.59
CA GLN A 296 -2.39 -24.13 -21.49
C GLN A 296 -3.22 -24.17 -20.18
N GLU A 297 -2.65 -23.78 -19.05
CA GLU A 297 -3.41 -23.72 -17.79
C GLU A 297 -4.48 -22.62 -17.81
N PHE A 298 -4.24 -21.47 -18.46
CA PHE A 298 -5.29 -20.47 -18.70
C PHE A 298 -6.39 -21.01 -19.64
N GLU A 299 -6.05 -21.73 -20.70
CA GLU A 299 -7.03 -22.37 -21.56
C GLU A 299 -7.85 -23.42 -20.82
N ARG A 300 -7.21 -24.22 -19.95
CA ARG A 300 -7.90 -25.15 -19.06
C ARG A 300 -8.90 -24.43 -18.15
N LEU A 301 -8.49 -23.33 -17.54
CA LEU A 301 -9.38 -22.49 -16.73
C LEU A 301 -10.54 -21.91 -17.56
N LYS A 302 -10.29 -21.50 -18.80
CA LYS A 302 -11.33 -20.95 -19.68
C LYS A 302 -12.43 -21.97 -19.96
N ARG A 303 -12.06 -23.23 -20.17
CA ARG A 303 -13.03 -24.32 -20.33
C ARG A 303 -13.86 -24.59 -19.06
N ILE A 304 -13.25 -24.42 -17.88
CA ILE A 304 -13.90 -24.63 -16.57
C ILE A 304 -14.79 -23.45 -16.18
N ALA A 305 -14.45 -22.24 -16.63
CA ALA A 305 -15.10 -21.01 -16.21
C ALA A 305 -16.52 -20.79 -16.81
N ASP A 306 -16.92 -21.63 -17.75
CA ASP A 306 -18.28 -21.74 -18.30
C ASP A 306 -18.96 -20.39 -18.59
N GLY A 307 -18.33 -19.58 -19.44
CA GLY A 307 -18.87 -18.28 -19.88
C GLY A 307 -18.64 -17.09 -18.93
N SER A 308 -18.08 -17.30 -17.73
CA SER A 308 -17.71 -16.20 -16.84
C SER A 308 -16.70 -15.25 -17.49
N SER A 309 -16.80 -13.97 -17.22
CA SER A 309 -15.82 -12.95 -17.63
C SER A 309 -14.50 -13.02 -16.85
N HIS A 310 -14.47 -13.72 -15.70
CA HIS A 310 -13.33 -13.84 -14.81
C HIS A 310 -12.58 -15.17 -14.96
N VAL A 311 -11.25 -15.12 -14.81
CA VAL A 311 -10.38 -16.32 -14.83
C VAL A 311 -10.66 -17.23 -13.62
N MET A 312 -10.91 -16.62 -12.48
CA MET A 312 -11.21 -17.29 -11.20
C MET A 312 -12.56 -16.78 -10.68
N PRO A 313 -13.70 -17.21 -11.25
CA PRO A 313 -15.01 -16.74 -10.80
C PRO A 313 -15.38 -17.30 -9.41
N THR A 314 -16.37 -16.68 -8.77
CA THR A 314 -17.09 -17.27 -7.62
C THR A 314 -17.90 -18.50 -8.07
N GLU A 315 -18.34 -19.32 -7.12
CA GLU A 315 -19.19 -20.48 -7.43
C GLU A 315 -20.60 -20.05 -7.86
N ASP A 316 -21.06 -18.93 -7.35
CA ASP A 316 -22.45 -18.46 -7.48
C ASP A 316 -22.67 -17.39 -8.55
N GLY A 317 -21.63 -17.00 -9.32
CA GLY A 317 -21.80 -15.93 -10.29
C GLY A 317 -20.54 -15.48 -11.03
N ASP A 318 -20.68 -14.40 -11.81
CA ASP A 318 -19.63 -13.79 -12.62
C ASP A 318 -18.80 -12.76 -11.85
N GLU A 319 -18.62 -12.95 -10.54
CA GLU A 319 -17.72 -12.10 -9.74
C GLU A 319 -16.35 -12.76 -9.58
N SER A 320 -15.32 -11.94 -9.34
CA SER A 320 -13.98 -12.45 -9.03
C SER A 320 -13.94 -13.14 -7.67
N SER A 321 -13.24 -14.25 -7.55
CA SER A 321 -13.03 -14.93 -6.28
C SER A 321 -12.31 -14.05 -5.26
N ASP A 322 -12.61 -14.25 -3.96
CA ASP A 322 -11.80 -13.65 -2.89
C ASP A 322 -10.34 -14.10 -3.03
N PRO A 323 -9.39 -13.16 -3.16
CA PRO A 323 -7.95 -13.49 -3.24
C PRO A 323 -7.44 -14.39 -2.11
N LYS A 324 -8.15 -14.46 -0.98
CA LYS A 324 -7.81 -15.36 0.12
C LYS A 324 -8.26 -16.82 -0.13
N LEU A 325 -9.12 -17.06 -1.12
CA LEU A 325 -9.63 -18.39 -1.40
C LEU A 325 -8.49 -19.37 -1.69
N ILE A 326 -7.57 -19.01 -2.58
CA ILE A 326 -6.40 -19.84 -2.91
C ILE A 326 -5.59 -20.19 -1.65
N THR A 327 -5.39 -19.21 -0.74
CA THR A 327 -4.68 -19.45 0.53
C THR A 327 -5.45 -20.39 1.43
N ARG A 328 -6.78 -20.25 1.51
CA ARG A 328 -7.62 -21.15 2.34
C ARG A 328 -7.62 -22.56 1.80
N VAL A 329 -7.68 -22.75 0.48
CA VAL A 329 -7.62 -24.06 -0.17
C VAL A 329 -6.28 -24.73 0.11
N VAL A 330 -5.15 -24.02 -0.09
CA VAL A 330 -3.83 -24.57 0.28
C VAL A 330 -3.78 -24.96 1.75
N ALA A 331 -4.22 -24.09 2.65
CA ALA A 331 -4.19 -24.34 4.10
C ALA A 331 -5.02 -25.56 4.52
N ARG A 332 -6.17 -25.80 3.89
CA ARG A 332 -7.02 -26.98 4.16
C ARG A 332 -6.37 -28.30 3.71
N ASN A 333 -5.55 -28.24 2.66
CA ASN A 333 -4.94 -29.44 2.07
C ASN A 333 -3.48 -29.65 2.50
N LEU A 334 -2.96 -28.87 3.46
CA LEU A 334 -1.57 -29.00 3.92
C LEU A 334 -1.25 -30.40 4.46
N LYS A 335 -2.21 -31.08 5.12
CA LYS A 335 -2.01 -32.44 5.67
C LYS A 335 -1.81 -33.43 4.52
N SER A 336 -2.71 -33.45 3.55
CA SER A 336 -2.62 -34.31 2.36
C SER A 336 -1.34 -34.06 1.56
N LEU A 337 -0.97 -32.79 1.38
CA LEU A 337 0.28 -32.42 0.71
C LEU A 337 1.53 -32.85 1.50
N ALA A 338 1.48 -32.84 2.84
CA ALA A 338 2.58 -33.31 3.68
C ALA A 338 2.81 -34.81 3.56
N GLU A 339 1.75 -35.60 3.39
CA GLU A 339 1.81 -37.05 3.12
C GLU A 339 2.53 -37.34 1.79
N LEU A 340 2.50 -36.43 0.85
CA LEU A 340 3.25 -36.49 -0.41
C LEU A 340 4.67 -35.91 -0.32
N GLY A 341 5.14 -35.56 0.87
CA GLY A 341 6.48 -35.00 1.09
C GLY A 341 6.58 -33.50 0.84
N VAL A 342 5.46 -32.79 0.64
CA VAL A 342 5.45 -31.33 0.45
C VAL A 342 5.26 -30.61 1.78
N ARG A 343 6.31 -30.00 2.31
CA ARG A 343 6.22 -29.22 3.54
C ARG A 343 5.28 -28.03 3.40
N ALA A 344 4.71 -27.58 4.51
CA ALA A 344 3.77 -26.46 4.53
C ALA A 344 4.30 -25.23 3.79
N PHE A 345 3.46 -24.68 2.93
CA PHE A 345 3.75 -23.51 2.12
C PHE A 345 2.51 -22.61 1.96
N THR A 346 2.72 -21.44 1.44
CA THR A 346 1.66 -20.49 1.06
C THR A 346 1.75 -20.17 -0.44
N PRO A 347 0.69 -19.67 -1.09
CA PRO A 347 0.78 -19.24 -2.49
C PRO A 347 1.87 -18.22 -2.77
N HIS A 348 2.30 -17.44 -1.75
CA HIS A 348 3.42 -16.50 -1.90
C HIS A 348 4.78 -17.22 -1.97
N ASP A 349 4.89 -18.41 -1.40
CA ASP A 349 6.12 -19.18 -1.46
C ASP A 349 6.34 -19.79 -2.85
N LEU A 350 5.26 -20.03 -3.65
CA LEU A 350 5.38 -20.37 -5.08
C LEU A 350 6.07 -19.26 -5.87
N ARG A 351 5.73 -18.00 -5.58
CA ARG A 351 6.39 -16.84 -6.20
C ARG A 351 7.87 -16.75 -5.80
N ARG A 352 8.21 -17.05 -4.54
CA ARG A 352 9.62 -17.14 -4.12
C ARG A 352 10.34 -18.28 -4.81
N THR A 353 9.66 -19.41 -4.97
CA THR A 353 10.18 -20.58 -5.70
C THR A 353 10.47 -20.21 -7.16
N CYS A 354 9.54 -19.59 -7.85
CA CYS A 354 9.76 -19.09 -9.22
C CYS A 354 10.96 -18.12 -9.27
N ARG A 355 11.01 -17.11 -8.37
CA ARG A 355 12.14 -16.16 -8.32
C ARG A 355 13.50 -16.85 -8.13
N THR A 356 13.53 -17.81 -7.19
CA THR A 356 14.74 -18.59 -6.92
C THR A 356 15.10 -19.52 -8.09
N GLY A 357 14.08 -20.13 -8.72
CA GLY A 357 14.27 -20.96 -9.90
C GLY A 357 14.86 -20.18 -11.08
N LEU A 358 14.32 -18.99 -11.37
CA LEU A 358 14.88 -18.09 -12.39
C LEU A 358 16.36 -17.76 -12.13
N ALA A 359 16.71 -17.48 -10.87
CA ALA A 359 18.10 -17.21 -10.52
C ALA A 359 19.00 -18.45 -10.72
N LYS A 360 18.55 -19.66 -10.31
CA LYS A 360 19.25 -20.93 -10.55
C LYS A 360 19.47 -21.21 -12.04
N LEU A 361 18.56 -20.78 -12.91
CA LEU A 361 18.65 -20.93 -14.37
C LEU A 361 19.47 -19.82 -15.04
N GLY A 362 20.16 -18.98 -14.28
CA GLY A 362 21.04 -17.93 -14.78
C GLY A 362 20.29 -16.72 -15.37
N VAL A 363 19.02 -16.52 -15.02
CA VAL A 363 18.28 -15.33 -15.45
C VAL A 363 18.79 -14.11 -14.67
N ALA A 364 19.12 -13.04 -15.41
CA ALA A 364 19.60 -11.78 -14.82
C ALA A 364 18.57 -11.20 -13.82
N ASP A 365 19.06 -10.68 -12.69
CA ASP A 365 18.20 -10.14 -11.62
C ASP A 365 17.22 -9.08 -12.14
N ALA A 366 17.67 -8.20 -13.03
CA ALA A 366 16.82 -7.18 -13.62
C ALA A 366 15.59 -7.77 -14.35
N VAL A 367 15.78 -8.86 -15.10
CA VAL A 367 14.71 -9.58 -15.80
C VAL A 367 13.78 -10.27 -14.81
N ALA A 368 14.34 -10.99 -13.82
CA ALA A 368 13.56 -11.69 -12.81
C ALA A 368 12.70 -10.73 -11.95
N GLU A 369 13.23 -9.54 -11.61
CA GLU A 369 12.46 -8.50 -10.91
C GLU A 369 11.34 -7.92 -11.79
N ARG A 370 11.57 -7.79 -13.10
CA ARG A 370 10.52 -7.39 -14.06
C ARG A 370 9.43 -8.45 -14.17
N VAL A 371 9.77 -9.74 -14.32
CA VAL A 371 8.81 -10.85 -14.28
C VAL A 371 7.90 -10.74 -13.06
N LEU A 372 8.45 -10.43 -11.90
CA LEU A 372 7.71 -10.30 -10.66
C LEU A 372 7.01 -8.95 -10.47
N ASN A 373 7.10 -8.02 -11.40
CA ASN A 373 6.54 -6.67 -11.23
C ASN A 373 7.00 -6.01 -9.91
N HIS A 374 8.31 -6.10 -9.66
CA HIS A 374 8.95 -5.34 -8.60
C HIS A 374 9.42 -4.00 -9.14
N ALA A 375 9.12 -2.92 -8.42
CA ALA A 375 9.64 -1.61 -8.77
C ALA A 375 11.18 -1.62 -8.64
N ALA A 376 11.87 -1.16 -9.68
CA ALA A 376 13.31 -0.96 -9.59
C ALA A 376 13.62 0.07 -8.49
N PRO A 377 14.48 -0.23 -7.52
CA PRO A 377 14.79 0.71 -6.45
C PRO A 377 15.57 1.91 -6.99
N GLY A 378 15.21 3.12 -6.51
CA GLY A 378 15.98 4.35 -6.75
C GLY A 378 15.91 4.90 -8.19
N ILE A 379 16.97 5.58 -8.58
CA ILE A 379 17.12 6.33 -9.84
C ILE A 379 17.07 5.42 -11.08
N ALA A 380 17.49 4.17 -10.97
CA ALA A 380 17.49 3.20 -12.07
C ALA A 380 16.11 3.01 -12.72
N GLY A 381 15.04 3.07 -11.96
CA GLY A 381 13.67 2.97 -12.48
C GLY A 381 13.21 4.17 -13.32
N VAL A 382 13.87 5.31 -13.19
CA VAL A 382 13.54 6.54 -13.94
C VAL A 382 14.20 6.54 -15.32
N TYR A 383 15.40 6.02 -15.44
CA TYR A 383 16.20 6.09 -16.68
C TYR A 383 16.04 4.88 -17.60
N ASN A 384 15.76 3.69 -17.06
CA ASN A 384 15.63 2.49 -17.87
C ASN A 384 14.17 2.28 -18.29
N LYS A 385 13.86 2.64 -19.55
CA LYS A 385 12.54 2.51 -20.19
C LYS A 385 12.37 1.22 -21.01
N HIS A 386 13.38 0.36 -21.04
CA HIS A 386 13.27 -0.93 -21.72
C HIS A 386 12.19 -1.78 -21.05
N ASP A 387 11.32 -2.40 -21.84
CA ASP A 387 10.16 -3.17 -21.34
C ASP A 387 10.52 -4.59 -20.89
N TYR A 388 11.65 -5.13 -21.37
CA TYR A 388 12.16 -6.48 -21.07
C TYR A 388 11.23 -7.62 -21.49
N LEU A 389 10.30 -7.41 -22.44
CA LEU A 389 9.26 -8.38 -22.75
C LEU A 389 9.84 -9.69 -23.31
N ASP A 390 10.79 -9.59 -24.22
CA ASP A 390 11.42 -10.77 -24.83
C ASP A 390 12.32 -11.51 -23.83
N GLU A 391 13.06 -10.80 -23.01
CA GLU A 391 13.89 -11.41 -21.97
C GLU A 391 13.04 -12.09 -20.90
N MET A 392 11.89 -11.51 -20.53
CA MET A 392 10.93 -12.13 -19.62
C MET A 392 10.32 -13.39 -20.25
N ARG A 393 10.03 -13.37 -21.56
CA ARG A 393 9.53 -14.53 -22.28
C ARG A 393 10.51 -15.68 -22.23
N LEU A 394 11.76 -15.42 -22.61
CA LEU A 394 12.84 -16.42 -22.56
C LEU A 394 13.07 -16.97 -21.14
N ALA A 395 12.99 -16.11 -20.14
CA ALA A 395 13.15 -16.50 -18.74
C ALA A 395 12.01 -17.42 -18.27
N LEU A 396 10.76 -17.10 -18.62
CA LEU A 396 9.59 -17.90 -18.24
C LEU A 396 9.49 -19.20 -19.06
N ASP A 397 9.93 -19.21 -20.31
CA ASP A 397 10.03 -20.43 -21.11
C ASP A 397 11.08 -21.39 -20.54
N LYS A 398 12.26 -20.90 -20.13
CA LYS A 398 13.27 -21.69 -19.42
C LYS A 398 12.75 -22.27 -18.11
N TRP A 399 12.01 -21.45 -17.33
CA TRP A 399 11.42 -21.89 -16.09
C TRP A 399 10.38 -22.98 -16.30
N ALA A 400 9.47 -22.77 -17.25
CA ALA A 400 8.44 -23.77 -17.59
C ALA A 400 9.05 -25.08 -18.10
N ALA A 401 10.08 -25.02 -18.96
CA ALA A 401 10.81 -26.21 -19.43
C ALA A 401 11.47 -26.98 -18.28
N HIS A 402 12.06 -26.26 -17.31
CA HIS A 402 12.64 -26.87 -16.12
C HIS A 402 11.58 -27.59 -15.28
N LEU A 403 10.40 -26.98 -15.07
CA LEU A 403 9.28 -27.63 -14.37
C LEU A 403 8.76 -28.88 -15.09
N SER A 404 8.57 -28.80 -16.42
CA SER A 404 8.12 -29.95 -17.23
C SER A 404 9.14 -31.08 -17.25
N GLY A 405 10.44 -30.78 -17.23
CA GLY A 405 11.49 -31.77 -17.13
C GLY A 405 11.44 -32.55 -15.78
N MET A 406 11.01 -31.92 -14.71
CA MET A 406 10.79 -32.59 -13.42
C MET A 406 9.61 -33.54 -13.44
N GLU A 407 8.51 -33.20 -14.16
CA GLU A 407 7.34 -34.07 -14.28
C GLU A 407 7.67 -35.36 -15.06
N ASN A 408 8.43 -35.23 -16.17
CA ASN A 408 8.77 -36.35 -17.06
C ASN A 408 9.86 -37.29 -16.52
N SER A 409 10.68 -36.87 -15.55
CA SER A 409 11.76 -37.68 -14.95
C SER A 409 11.26 -38.75 -13.96
N GLY A 410 10.00 -39.10 -13.97
CA GLY A 410 9.35 -40.00 -13.02
C GLY A 410 8.51 -41.11 -13.62
N SER A 411 8.53 -41.25 -14.96
CA SER A 411 7.88 -42.34 -15.69
C SER A 411 8.82 -43.51 -15.89
#